data_82752557e894ad392fb830becf21b8bb
#
_entry.id   82752557e894ad392fb830becf21b8bb
#
_cell.length_a   1.000
_cell.length_b   1.000
_cell.length_c   1.000
_cell.angle_alpha   90.00
_cell.angle_beta   90.00
_cell.angle_gamma   90.00
#
_symmetry.space_group_name_H-M   'P 1'
#
loop_
_entity.id
_entity.type
_entity.pdbx_description
1 polymer ?
#
loop_
_entity_poly.entity_id
_entity_poly.type
_entity_poly.pdbx_seq_one_letter_code
_entity_poly.pdbx_strand_id
1 'polypeptide(L)'
;WRPQAVRRTARPARWAKPKTAARAVVQRPASALPGALATMAYVFFIAWAIRAGRLPFEAVFVPLVLSAITFVAYALDKHAAQTGRWRTPEATLHLLELAGGWPGAWIAQQTLRHKSRKRAYRIVFWTIAVLHGGALVAWCWMKS
;
A
#
# COMPACT_ATOMS: atom_id res chain seq x y z
N TRP A 1 -40.65 -63.02 -8.37
CA TRP A 1 -40.89 -61.65 -8.88
C TRP A 1 -39.78 -60.73 -8.33
N ARG A 2 -38.76 -60.37 -9.16
CA ARG A 2 -37.69 -59.49 -8.75
C ARG A 2 -38.00 -58.09 -9.30
N PRO A 3 -38.03 -57.03 -8.48
CA PRO A 3 -38.16 -55.68 -9.01
C PRO A 3 -36.89 -55.31 -9.76
N GLN A 4 -37.03 -54.92 -11.02
CA GLN A 4 -35.91 -54.39 -11.80
C GLN A 4 -35.47 -53.07 -11.20
N ALA A 5 -34.20 -53.02 -10.79
CA ALA A 5 -33.52 -51.80 -10.38
C ALA A 5 -33.56 -50.80 -11.54
N VAL A 6 -34.30 -49.74 -11.39
CA VAL A 6 -34.28 -48.61 -12.32
C VAL A 6 -32.87 -48.09 -12.38
N ARG A 7 -32.18 -48.35 -13.48
CA ARG A 7 -30.88 -47.68 -13.81
C ARG A 7 -31.16 -46.19 -13.85
N ARG A 8 -30.79 -45.51 -12.79
CA ARG A 8 -30.62 -44.05 -12.84
C ARG A 8 -29.58 -43.76 -13.91
N THR A 9 -30.03 -43.37 -15.07
CA THR A 9 -29.15 -42.80 -16.10
C THR A 9 -28.44 -41.61 -15.47
N ALA A 10 -27.15 -41.76 -15.21
CA ALA A 10 -26.31 -40.67 -14.76
C ALA A 10 -26.49 -39.54 -15.78
N ARG A 11 -27.02 -38.39 -15.32
CA ARG A 11 -27.03 -37.16 -16.12
C ARG A 11 -25.61 -36.97 -16.64
N PRO A 12 -25.42 -36.81 -17.96
CA PRO A 12 -24.10 -36.45 -18.46
C PRO A 12 -23.63 -35.21 -17.73
N ALA A 13 -22.46 -35.35 -17.10
CA ALA A 13 -21.82 -34.22 -16.44
C ALA A 13 -21.84 -33.05 -17.44
N ARG A 14 -22.64 -32.01 -17.14
CA ARG A 14 -22.59 -30.77 -17.90
C ARG A 14 -21.12 -30.39 -17.91
N TRP A 15 -20.47 -30.63 -19.06
CA TRP A 15 -19.09 -30.23 -19.29
C TRP A 15 -18.91 -28.81 -18.76
N ALA A 16 -18.17 -28.73 -17.66
CA ALA A 16 -17.79 -27.47 -17.10
C ALA A 16 -17.11 -26.71 -18.23
N LYS A 17 -17.67 -25.57 -18.65
CA LYS A 17 -17.01 -24.67 -19.59
C LYS A 17 -15.57 -24.54 -19.10
N PRO A 18 -14.56 -24.78 -19.95
CA PRO A 18 -13.19 -24.57 -19.52
C PRO A 18 -13.17 -23.15 -18.97
N LYS A 19 -12.82 -23.01 -17.70
CA LYS A 19 -12.52 -21.68 -17.15
C LYS A 19 -11.47 -21.16 -18.10
N THR A 20 -11.88 -20.30 -19.01
CA THR A 20 -10.96 -19.55 -19.86
C THR A 20 -9.89 -19.09 -18.90
N ALA A 21 -8.69 -19.67 -19.06
CA ALA A 21 -7.56 -19.28 -18.26
C ALA A 21 -7.47 -17.76 -18.45
N ALA A 22 -8.03 -17.04 -17.49
CA ALA A 22 -7.94 -15.60 -17.47
C ALA A 22 -6.45 -15.38 -17.55
N ARG A 23 -5.99 -14.91 -18.70
CA ARG A 23 -4.61 -14.58 -19.00
C ARG A 23 -4.15 -13.80 -17.78
N ALA A 24 -3.39 -14.45 -16.92
CA ALA A 24 -2.82 -13.80 -15.75
C ALA A 24 -2.04 -12.63 -16.33
N VAL A 25 -2.62 -11.44 -16.28
CA VAL A 25 -1.94 -10.22 -16.64
C VAL A 25 -0.77 -10.17 -15.68
N VAL A 26 0.41 -10.52 -16.18
CA VAL A 26 1.66 -10.42 -15.45
C VAL A 26 1.78 -8.94 -15.09
N GLN A 27 1.25 -8.58 -13.93
CA GLN A 27 1.37 -7.23 -13.41
C GLN A 27 2.84 -7.05 -13.08
N ARG A 28 3.53 -6.32 -13.94
CA ARG A 28 4.91 -5.92 -13.70
C ARG A 28 4.95 -5.22 -12.33
N PRO A 29 5.92 -5.55 -11.47
CA PRO A 29 6.09 -4.82 -10.21
C PRO A 29 6.24 -3.33 -10.55
N ALA A 30 5.57 -2.48 -9.77
CA ALA A 30 5.73 -1.05 -9.94
C ALA A 30 7.21 -0.71 -9.78
N SER A 31 7.75 0.11 -10.70
CA SER A 31 9.12 0.55 -10.56
C SER A 31 9.33 1.26 -9.22
N ALA A 32 10.40 0.96 -8.52
CA ALA A 32 10.72 1.60 -7.25
C ALA A 32 11.16 3.07 -7.42
N LEU A 33 11.55 3.43 -8.65
CA LEU A 33 12.17 4.71 -8.95
C LEU A 33 11.31 5.93 -8.59
N PRO A 34 10.01 6.03 -8.96
CA PRO A 34 9.21 7.20 -8.62
C PRO A 34 9.10 7.42 -7.11
N GLY A 35 8.94 6.36 -6.33
CA GLY A 35 8.85 6.45 -4.88
C GLY A 35 10.17 6.82 -4.23
N ALA A 36 11.30 6.30 -4.74
CA ALA A 36 12.64 6.69 -4.30
C ALA A 36 12.86 8.18 -4.53
N LEU A 37 12.57 8.68 -5.73
CA LEU A 37 12.72 10.10 -6.08
C LEU A 37 11.82 10.98 -5.21
N ALA A 38 10.56 10.61 -5.01
CA ALA A 38 9.63 11.34 -4.16
C ALA A 38 10.11 11.39 -2.69
N THR A 39 10.58 10.27 -2.16
CA THR A 39 11.12 10.20 -0.79
C THR A 39 12.38 11.05 -0.64
N MET A 40 13.29 10.99 -1.60
CA MET A 40 14.49 11.84 -1.60
C MET A 40 14.13 13.33 -1.68
N ALA A 41 13.23 13.70 -2.59
CA ALA A 41 12.77 15.08 -2.72
C ALA A 41 12.13 15.58 -1.41
N TYR A 42 11.35 14.74 -0.74
CA TYR A 42 10.74 15.05 0.55
C TYR A 42 11.78 15.28 1.65
N VAL A 43 12.78 14.41 1.76
CA VAL A 43 13.87 14.54 2.73
C VAL A 43 14.69 15.82 2.47
N PHE A 44 15.03 16.09 1.21
CA PHE A 44 15.74 17.31 0.83
C PHE A 44 14.90 18.57 1.13
N PHE A 45 13.59 18.52 0.88
CA PHE A 45 12.69 19.64 1.18
C PHE A 45 12.65 19.93 2.68
N ILE A 46 12.53 18.91 3.54
CA ILE A 46 12.55 19.08 5.00
C ILE A 46 13.88 19.69 5.45
N ALA A 47 15.01 19.16 4.96
CA ALA A 47 16.33 19.66 5.31
C ALA A 47 16.49 21.13 4.90
N TRP A 48 16.04 21.48 3.69
CA TRP A 48 16.04 22.86 3.23
C TRP A 48 15.13 23.75 4.10
N ALA A 49 13.93 23.32 4.42
CA ALA A 49 12.97 24.10 5.23
C ALA A 49 13.49 24.36 6.65
N ILE A 50 14.22 23.39 7.24
CA ILE A 50 14.90 23.57 8.53
C ILE A 50 16.03 24.60 8.41
N ARG A 51 16.89 24.46 7.40
CA ARG A 51 17.98 25.41 7.18
C ARG A 51 17.49 26.84 6.89
N ALA A 52 16.35 26.96 6.21
CA ALA A 52 15.70 28.23 5.93
C ALA A 52 14.93 28.81 7.13
N GLY A 53 14.95 28.15 8.30
CA GLY A 53 14.26 28.58 9.50
C GLY A 53 12.72 28.48 9.42
N ARG A 54 12.18 27.78 8.43
CA ARG A 54 10.73 27.62 8.24
C ARG A 54 10.14 26.48 9.04
N LEU A 55 10.97 25.49 9.40
CA LEU A 55 10.63 24.38 10.28
C LEU A 55 11.63 24.30 11.43
N PRO A 56 11.18 23.96 12.65
CA PRO A 56 12.09 23.68 13.74
C PRO A 56 12.81 22.35 13.48
N PHE A 57 14.00 22.19 14.07
CA PHE A 57 14.80 20.97 13.88
C PHE A 57 14.06 19.69 14.29
N GLU A 58 13.22 19.80 15.32
CA GLU A 58 12.41 18.71 15.85
C GLU A 58 11.41 18.16 14.83
N ALA A 59 11.04 18.96 13.84
CA ALA A 59 10.12 18.55 12.78
C ALA A 59 10.61 17.35 11.96
N VAL A 60 11.93 17.04 11.98
CA VAL A 60 12.50 15.86 11.32
C VAL A 60 12.04 14.56 11.99
N PHE A 61 11.81 14.59 13.31
CA PHE A 61 11.46 13.38 14.05
C PHE A 61 10.04 12.90 13.76
N VAL A 62 9.12 13.81 13.42
CA VAL A 62 7.72 13.45 13.13
C VAL A 62 7.61 12.47 11.96
N PRO A 63 8.10 12.79 10.75
CA PRO A 63 8.04 11.84 9.64
C PRO A 63 8.92 10.61 9.86
N LEU A 64 10.01 10.72 10.60
CA LEU A 64 10.88 9.58 10.91
C LEU A 64 10.15 8.56 11.78
N VAL A 65 9.59 9.00 12.90
CA VAL A 65 8.84 8.14 13.84
C VAL A 65 7.59 7.56 13.17
N LEU A 66 6.82 8.39 12.45
CA LEU A 66 5.64 7.93 11.73
C LEU A 66 5.98 6.95 10.61
N SER A 67 7.09 7.15 9.92
CA SER A 67 7.58 6.19 8.92
C SER A 67 7.94 4.84 9.54
N ALA A 68 8.58 4.84 10.71
CA ALA A 68 8.90 3.60 11.44
C ALA A 68 7.62 2.88 11.89
N ILE A 69 6.66 3.62 12.48
CA ILE A 69 5.36 3.07 12.91
C ILE A 69 4.60 2.49 11.70
N THR A 70 4.58 3.23 10.61
CA THR A 70 3.90 2.79 9.38
C THR A 70 4.54 1.54 8.80
N PHE A 71 5.87 1.48 8.76
CA PHE A 71 6.59 0.28 8.33
C PHE A 71 6.23 -0.94 9.16
N VAL A 72 6.22 -0.81 10.50
CA VAL A 72 5.83 -1.88 11.42
C VAL A 72 4.37 -2.28 11.20
N ALA A 73 3.45 -1.32 11.03
CA ALA A 73 2.05 -1.62 10.74
C ALA A 73 1.88 -2.45 9.45
N TYR A 74 2.62 -2.13 8.39
CA TYR A 74 2.65 -2.91 7.16
C TYR A 74 3.23 -4.32 7.37
N ALA A 75 4.29 -4.45 8.16
CA ALA A 75 4.87 -5.75 8.47
C ALA A 75 3.90 -6.65 9.24
N LEU A 76 3.20 -6.08 10.23
CA LEU A 76 2.18 -6.77 10.99
C LEU A 76 0.97 -7.18 10.13
N ASP A 77 0.50 -6.29 9.24
CA ASP A 77 -0.58 -6.60 8.31
C ASP A 77 -0.20 -7.74 7.35
N LYS A 78 1.04 -7.72 6.84
CA LYS A 78 1.56 -8.82 6.02
C LYS A 78 1.61 -10.13 6.80
N HIS A 79 2.12 -10.11 8.02
CA HIS A 79 2.17 -11.30 8.88
C HIS A 79 0.77 -11.83 9.19
N ALA A 80 -0.17 -10.95 9.53
CA ALA A 80 -1.57 -11.33 9.77
C ALA A 80 -2.21 -11.96 8.52
N ALA A 81 -1.93 -11.43 7.32
CA ALA A 81 -2.41 -11.99 6.07
C ALA A 81 -1.86 -13.40 5.80
N GLN A 82 -0.65 -13.69 6.21
CA GLN A 82 -0.01 -15.00 6.05
C GLN A 82 -0.50 -16.04 7.08
N THR A 83 -0.86 -15.60 8.28
CA THR A 83 -1.28 -16.47 9.39
C THR A 83 -2.79 -16.59 9.56
N GLY A 84 -3.58 -16.01 8.62
CA GLY A 84 -5.05 -16.03 8.69
C GLY A 84 -5.64 -15.26 9.86
N ARG A 85 -4.86 -14.36 10.49
CA ARG A 85 -5.31 -13.51 11.61
C ARG A 85 -6.03 -12.27 11.09
N TRP A 86 -6.66 -11.53 12.01
CA TRP A 86 -7.33 -10.28 11.71
C TRP A 86 -6.33 -9.27 11.08
N ARG A 87 -6.68 -8.76 9.90
CA ARG A 87 -5.84 -7.83 9.14
C ARG A 87 -6.12 -6.39 9.54
N THR A 88 -5.09 -5.56 9.49
CA THR A 88 -5.24 -4.11 9.67
C THR A 88 -6.12 -3.52 8.55
N PRO A 89 -7.15 -2.72 8.88
CA PRO A 89 -7.95 -2.03 7.87
C PRO A 89 -7.07 -1.15 6.98
N GLU A 90 -7.33 -1.15 5.66
CA GLU A 90 -6.56 -0.30 4.73
C GLU A 90 -6.65 1.19 5.10
N ALA A 91 -7.80 1.63 5.64
CA ALA A 91 -7.97 2.99 6.13
C ALA A 91 -6.97 3.40 7.22
N THR A 92 -6.66 2.48 8.15
CA THR A 92 -5.66 2.73 9.20
C THR A 92 -4.27 2.95 8.63
N LEU A 93 -3.88 2.15 7.63
CA LEU A 93 -2.59 2.32 6.95
C LEU A 93 -2.53 3.66 6.21
N HIS A 94 -3.59 4.04 5.52
CA HIS A 94 -3.67 5.33 4.83
C HIS A 94 -3.69 6.52 5.79
N LEU A 95 -4.25 6.39 6.99
CA LEU A 95 -4.17 7.44 8.03
C LEU A 95 -2.73 7.64 8.50
N LEU A 96 -1.98 6.56 8.71
CA LEU A 96 -0.55 6.65 9.07
C LEU A 96 0.27 7.29 7.96
N GLU A 97 -0.02 6.96 6.70
CA GLU A 97 0.61 7.58 5.52
C GLU A 97 0.33 9.09 5.49
N LEU A 98 -0.94 9.49 5.68
CA LEU A 98 -1.37 10.90 5.66
C LEU A 98 -0.76 11.71 6.81
N ALA A 99 -0.59 11.10 7.98
CA ALA A 99 0.05 11.75 9.13
C ALA A 99 1.54 12.08 8.90
N GLY A 100 2.16 11.51 7.86
CA GLY A 100 3.57 11.73 7.50
C GLY A 100 4.41 10.45 7.37
N GLY A 101 3.79 9.29 7.59
CA GLY A 101 4.45 7.97 7.49
C GLY A 101 4.56 7.40 6.07
N TRP A 102 4.15 8.14 5.03
CA TRP A 102 4.15 7.64 3.65
C TRP A 102 5.54 7.22 3.13
N PRO A 103 6.69 7.81 3.53
CA PRO A 103 8.00 7.29 3.15
C PRO A 103 8.24 5.89 3.71
N GLY A 104 7.84 5.64 4.96
CA GLY A 104 7.90 4.32 5.59
C GLY A 104 6.98 3.31 4.90
N ALA A 105 5.78 3.73 4.51
CA ALA A 105 4.86 2.91 3.73
C ALA A 105 5.47 2.52 2.37
N TRP A 106 6.10 3.47 1.67
CA TRP A 106 6.78 3.18 0.42
C TRP A 106 7.90 2.13 0.60
N ILE A 107 8.76 2.30 1.61
CA ILE A 107 9.81 1.32 1.92
C ILE A 107 9.18 -0.04 2.22
N ALA A 108 8.11 -0.09 3.02
CA ALA A 108 7.42 -1.33 3.34
C ALA A 108 6.83 -2.01 2.09
N GLN A 109 6.21 -1.26 1.20
CA GLN A 109 5.68 -1.79 -0.06
C GLN A 109 6.77 -2.40 -0.94
N GLN A 110 7.96 -1.82 -0.99
CA GLN A 110 9.09 -2.34 -1.77
C GLN A 110 9.73 -3.55 -1.11
N THR A 111 10.06 -3.46 0.17
CA THR A 111 10.78 -4.52 0.90
C THR A 111 9.90 -5.73 1.20
N LEU A 112 8.66 -5.49 1.65
CA LEU A 112 7.72 -6.55 2.00
C LEU A 112 6.94 -7.07 0.79
N ARG A 113 7.01 -6.40 -0.36
CA ARG A 113 6.21 -6.69 -1.58
C ARG A 113 4.72 -6.86 -1.26
N HIS A 114 4.21 -6.07 -0.30
CA HIS A 114 2.86 -6.13 0.20
C HIS A 114 2.04 -4.93 -0.30
N LYS A 115 0.82 -5.19 -0.81
CA LYS A 115 -0.13 -4.19 -1.36
C LYS A 115 0.39 -3.37 -2.56
N SER A 116 1.63 -3.58 -3.02
CA SER A 116 2.20 -2.88 -4.19
C SER A 116 1.53 -3.21 -5.52
N ARG A 117 0.75 -4.30 -5.59
CA ARG A 117 0.07 -4.76 -6.82
C ARG A 117 -1.34 -4.21 -6.98
N LYS A 118 -2.01 -3.76 -5.92
CA LYS A 118 -3.39 -3.26 -5.97
C LYS A 118 -3.40 -1.83 -6.50
N ARG A 119 -3.90 -1.62 -7.74
CA ARG A 119 -3.92 -0.29 -8.39
C ARG A 119 -4.66 0.76 -7.55
N ALA A 120 -5.84 0.42 -7.03
CA ALA A 120 -6.62 1.34 -6.18
C ALA A 120 -5.82 1.79 -4.96
N TYR A 121 -5.14 0.88 -4.27
CA TYR A 121 -4.30 1.19 -3.11
C TYR A 121 -3.16 2.15 -3.48
N ARG A 122 -2.50 1.93 -4.61
CA ARG A 122 -1.43 2.80 -5.10
C ARG A 122 -1.90 4.20 -5.46
N ILE A 123 -3.09 4.32 -6.05
CA ILE A 123 -3.68 5.63 -6.36
C ILE A 123 -3.89 6.42 -5.08
N VAL A 124 -4.51 5.81 -4.06
CA VAL A 124 -4.74 6.44 -2.76
C VAL A 124 -3.41 6.82 -2.10
N PHE A 125 -2.42 5.92 -2.11
CA PHE A 125 -1.08 6.20 -1.59
C PHE A 125 -0.44 7.45 -2.23
N TRP A 126 -0.44 7.53 -3.56
CA TRP A 126 0.15 8.68 -4.26
C TRP A 126 -0.63 9.97 -4.03
N THR A 127 -1.96 9.88 -3.96
CA THR A 127 -2.81 11.02 -3.59
C THR A 127 -2.43 11.55 -2.21
N ILE A 128 -2.26 10.67 -1.24
CA ILE A 128 -1.84 11.04 0.12
C ILE A 128 -0.45 11.68 0.12
N ALA A 129 0.52 11.10 -0.59
CA ALA A 129 1.87 11.64 -0.66
C ALA A 129 1.88 13.07 -1.25
N VAL A 130 1.10 13.30 -2.30
CA VAL A 130 0.95 14.63 -2.93
C VAL A 130 0.24 15.61 -1.99
N LEU A 131 -0.84 15.20 -1.33
CA LEU A 131 -1.57 16.05 -0.38
C LEU A 131 -0.69 16.43 0.81
N HIS A 132 0.01 15.47 1.38
CA HIS A 132 0.92 15.74 2.51
C HIS A 132 2.07 16.66 2.11
N GLY A 133 2.73 16.39 1.00
CA GLY A 133 3.80 17.23 0.46
C GLY A 133 3.31 18.65 0.13
N GLY A 134 2.15 18.76 -0.51
CA GLY A 134 1.51 20.03 -0.84
C GLY A 134 1.15 20.85 0.41
N ALA A 135 0.61 20.21 1.44
CA ALA A 135 0.29 20.86 2.71
C ALA A 135 1.54 21.41 3.41
N LEU A 136 2.65 20.64 3.37
CA LEU A 136 3.93 21.06 3.94
C LEU A 136 4.54 22.25 3.20
N VAL A 137 4.50 22.22 1.87
CA VAL A 137 4.93 23.36 1.03
C VAL A 137 4.09 24.60 1.32
N ALA A 138 2.78 24.47 1.35
CA ALA A 138 1.87 25.57 1.65
C ALA A 138 2.14 26.17 3.06
N TRP A 139 2.35 25.30 4.05
CA TRP A 139 2.72 25.73 5.40
C TRP A 139 4.02 26.52 5.42
N CYS A 140 5.07 26.02 4.75
CA CYS A 140 6.35 26.71 4.67
C CYS A 140 6.23 28.05 3.92
N TRP A 141 5.34 28.14 2.92
CA TRP A 141 5.09 29.38 2.18
C TRP A 141 4.37 30.43 3.03
N MET A 142 3.37 30.02 3.81
CA MET A 142 2.66 30.96 4.70
C MET A 142 3.53 31.55 5.82
N LYS A 143 4.64 30.87 6.16
CA LYS A 143 5.62 31.37 7.15
C LYS A 143 6.77 32.17 6.51
N SER A 144 6.72 32.40 5.21
CA SER A 144 7.67 33.19 4.46
C SER A 144 7.29 34.66 4.49
#